data_f68443efc42164bae025a2fc9887e7cf
#
_entry.id   f68443efc42164bae025a2fc9887e7cf
#
_cell.length_a   1.000
_cell.length_b   1.000
_cell.length_c   1.000
_cell.angle_alpha   90.00
_cell.angle_beta   90.00
_cell.angle_gamma   90.00
#
_symmetry.space_group_name_H-M   'P 1'
#
loop_
_entity.id
_entity.type
_entity.pdbx_description
1 polymer ?
#
loop_
_entity_poly.entity_id
_entity_poly.type
_entity_poly.pdbx_seq_one_letter_code
_entity_poly.pdbx_strand_id
1 'polypeptide(L)'
;MSEDLYTLRSLFGGAIVSTFPLRFEDVSNIRQVPDHQEVFVDLRRDESLIFELLDLKTDVADQGSATWFLQDLARDQDAEGTMVLEQSGVFQADGLGFRGTPAIITTAFGQMELDQTNYTIRLGISKGRQGRDAQNIVKVYLANLRLKDVGTDVLITAYEPMLINPLSESAAAVGAGWAVPASNSGNMPMAEVFKSAVTNFKVNDWGLFGAAA
;
A
#
# COMPACT_ATOMS: atom_id res chain seq x y z
N MET A 1 -22.21 -1.96 16.89
CA MET A 1 -21.00 -2.61 16.34
C MET A 1 -20.92 -2.19 14.89
N SER A 2 -19.94 -1.35 14.53
CA SER A 2 -19.70 -1.05 13.11
C SER A 2 -18.92 -2.23 12.56
N GLU A 3 -19.61 -3.16 11.91
CA GLU A 3 -18.91 -4.18 11.13
C GLU A 3 -18.30 -3.50 9.93
N ASP A 4 -16.99 -3.60 9.77
CA ASP A 4 -16.29 -3.18 8.57
C ASP A 4 -16.86 -3.95 7.38
N LEU A 5 -17.66 -3.26 6.56
CA LEU A 5 -18.24 -3.87 5.37
C LEU A 5 -17.18 -3.98 4.29
N TYR A 6 -16.75 -5.20 4.02
CA TYR A 6 -15.91 -5.51 2.87
C TYR A 6 -16.72 -5.38 1.59
N THR A 7 -16.13 -4.75 0.60
CA THR A 7 -16.75 -4.63 -0.71
C THR A 7 -15.72 -4.85 -1.81
N LEU A 8 -16.20 -5.38 -2.92
CA LEU A 8 -15.43 -5.44 -4.16
C LEU A 8 -15.27 -4.03 -4.71
N ARG A 9 -14.02 -3.62 -4.91
CA ARG A 9 -13.65 -2.30 -5.43
C ARG A 9 -13.07 -2.44 -6.84
N SER A 10 -13.57 -1.62 -7.74
CA SER A 10 -13.01 -1.49 -9.08
C SER A 10 -11.79 -0.57 -9.04
N LEU A 11 -10.71 -1.00 -9.67
CA LEU A 11 -9.44 -0.30 -9.78
C LEU A 11 -9.08 -0.13 -11.25
N PHE A 12 -8.38 0.97 -11.60
CA PHE A 12 -7.92 1.26 -12.96
C PHE A 12 -9.03 1.13 -14.00
N GLY A 13 -10.14 1.86 -13.75
CA GLY A 13 -11.29 1.85 -14.64
C GLY A 13 -12.05 0.51 -14.70
N GLY A 14 -11.86 -0.38 -13.72
CA GLY A 14 -12.49 -1.70 -13.66
C GLY A 14 -11.65 -2.83 -14.26
N ALA A 15 -10.48 -2.53 -14.82
CA ALA A 15 -9.56 -3.54 -15.34
C ALA A 15 -9.01 -4.45 -14.24
N ILE A 16 -8.95 -3.95 -13.03
CA ILE A 16 -8.56 -4.69 -11.82
C ILE A 16 -9.69 -4.58 -10.79
N VAL A 17 -9.83 -5.60 -9.95
CA VAL A 17 -10.70 -5.56 -8.78
C VAL A 17 -9.95 -6.09 -7.55
N SER A 18 -10.31 -5.58 -6.39
CA SER A 18 -9.81 -6.07 -5.10
C SER A 18 -10.90 -5.91 -4.03
N THR A 19 -10.70 -6.47 -2.83
CA THR A 19 -11.70 -6.42 -1.75
C THR A 19 -11.08 -5.85 -0.48
N PHE A 20 -11.64 -4.74 0.00
CA PHE A 20 -11.25 -4.09 1.24
C PHE A 20 -12.41 -3.26 1.82
N PRO A 21 -12.32 -2.80 3.10
CA PRO A 21 -13.44 -2.11 3.75
C PRO A 21 -13.85 -0.81 3.09
N LEU A 22 -15.15 -0.49 3.16
CA LEU A 22 -15.74 0.76 2.65
C LEU A 22 -15.17 2.03 3.31
N ARG A 23 -14.64 1.93 4.53
CA ARG A 23 -14.04 3.06 5.24
C ARG A 23 -12.84 3.67 4.52
N PHE A 24 -12.22 2.94 3.59
CA PHE A 24 -11.17 3.45 2.71
C PHE A 24 -11.80 4.16 1.52
N GLU A 25 -11.72 5.48 1.52
CA GLU A 25 -12.27 6.34 0.48
C GLU A 25 -11.25 6.61 -0.61
N ASP A 26 -11.68 6.59 -1.87
CA ASP A 26 -10.85 6.96 -3.01
C ASP A 26 -10.54 8.45 -2.98
N VAL A 27 -9.25 8.79 -2.98
CA VAL A 27 -8.78 10.18 -2.95
C VAL A 27 -8.34 10.71 -4.30
N SER A 28 -8.51 9.95 -5.38
CA SER A 28 -8.14 10.33 -6.75
C SER A 28 -8.83 11.62 -7.21
N ASN A 29 -10.07 11.86 -6.74
CA ASN A 29 -10.83 13.06 -7.05
C ASN A 29 -10.46 14.30 -6.20
N ILE A 30 -9.73 14.10 -5.11
CA ILE A 30 -9.38 15.15 -4.15
C ILE A 30 -7.95 15.64 -4.39
N ARG A 31 -7.12 14.78 -4.97
CA ARG A 31 -5.69 15.01 -5.21
C ARG A 31 -5.28 14.52 -6.60
N GLN A 32 -4.22 15.11 -7.15
CA GLN A 32 -3.63 14.62 -8.39
C GLN A 32 -2.84 13.33 -8.08
N VAL A 33 -3.44 12.17 -8.37
CA VAL A 33 -2.80 10.86 -8.29
C VAL A 33 -2.26 10.52 -9.68
N PRO A 34 -1.03 9.99 -9.82
CA PRO A 34 -0.52 9.51 -11.11
C PRO A 34 -1.41 8.41 -11.69
N ASP A 35 -1.53 8.34 -13.02
CA ASP A 35 -2.41 7.38 -13.72
C ASP A 35 -2.08 5.90 -13.44
N HIS A 36 -0.84 5.62 -13.01
CA HIS A 36 -0.38 4.29 -12.61
C HIS A 36 -0.62 3.94 -11.13
N GLN A 37 -1.31 4.81 -10.39
CA GLN A 37 -1.61 4.63 -8.97
C GLN A 37 -3.08 4.85 -8.68
N GLU A 38 -3.60 4.10 -7.70
CA GLU A 38 -4.87 4.39 -7.03
C GLU A 38 -4.67 4.37 -5.51
N VAL A 39 -5.22 5.37 -4.83
CA VAL A 39 -4.99 5.64 -3.42
C VAL A 39 -6.30 5.70 -2.67
N PHE A 40 -6.39 4.92 -1.61
CA PHE A 40 -7.54 4.85 -0.72
C PHE A 40 -7.12 5.18 0.70
N VAL A 41 -7.90 5.98 1.42
CA VAL A 41 -7.55 6.51 2.74
C VAL A 41 -8.70 6.37 3.73
N ASP A 42 -8.42 5.90 4.93
CA ASP A 42 -9.28 6.10 6.09
C ASP A 42 -8.83 7.34 6.86
N LEU A 43 -9.51 8.45 6.62
CA LEU A 43 -9.19 9.75 7.25
C LEU A 43 -9.37 9.75 8.78
N ARG A 44 -10.16 8.82 9.34
CA ARG A 44 -10.40 8.75 10.79
C ARG A 44 -9.26 8.06 11.52
N ARG A 45 -8.44 7.30 10.80
CA ARG A 45 -7.35 6.51 11.36
C ARG A 45 -6.01 6.88 10.75
N ASP A 46 -6.01 7.75 9.74
CA ASP A 46 -4.82 8.11 8.96
C ASP A 46 -4.13 6.87 8.33
N GLU A 47 -4.92 5.85 8.05
CA GLU A 47 -4.49 4.63 7.36
C GLU A 47 -4.64 4.80 5.85
N SER A 48 -3.76 4.20 5.06
CA SER A 48 -3.87 4.25 3.60
C SER A 48 -3.55 2.91 2.94
N LEU A 49 -4.16 2.70 1.77
CA LEU A 49 -3.96 1.55 0.89
C LEU A 49 -3.72 2.06 -0.52
N ILE A 50 -2.59 1.67 -1.11
CA ILE A 50 -2.14 2.17 -2.41
C ILE A 50 -1.92 0.98 -3.34
N PHE A 51 -2.48 1.07 -4.55
CA PHE A 51 -2.23 0.14 -5.66
C PHE A 51 -1.40 0.87 -6.70
N GLU A 52 -0.31 0.27 -7.16
CA GLU A 52 0.61 0.89 -8.10
C GLU A 52 1.06 -0.10 -9.16
N LEU A 53 1.09 0.34 -10.42
CA LEU A 53 1.55 -0.44 -11.58
C LEU A 53 2.91 0.09 -12.00
N LEU A 54 3.92 -0.76 -12.01
CA LEU A 54 5.30 -0.43 -12.37
C LEU A 54 5.81 -1.34 -13.47
N ASP A 55 6.80 -0.89 -14.23
CA ASP A 55 7.55 -1.76 -15.11
C ASP A 55 8.26 -2.86 -14.32
N LEU A 56 8.28 -4.07 -14.85
CA LEU A 56 8.90 -5.23 -14.20
C LEU A 56 10.38 -4.96 -13.90
N LYS A 57 10.74 -5.05 -12.64
CA LYS A 57 12.12 -4.88 -12.18
C LYS A 57 12.92 -6.16 -12.39
N THR A 58 13.49 -6.32 -13.59
CA THR A 58 14.15 -7.56 -14.03
C THR A 58 15.47 -7.85 -13.33
N ASP A 59 16.13 -6.84 -12.77
CA ASP A 59 17.39 -6.92 -12.02
C ASP A 59 17.19 -7.36 -10.55
N VAL A 60 15.94 -7.50 -10.11
CA VAL A 60 15.60 -7.95 -8.75
C VAL A 60 15.07 -9.39 -8.81
N ALA A 61 15.64 -10.25 -7.94
CA ALA A 61 15.20 -11.64 -7.82
C ALA A 61 13.74 -11.73 -7.30
N ASP A 62 12.96 -12.67 -7.83
CA ASP A 62 11.55 -12.83 -7.51
C ASP A 62 11.30 -12.94 -6.00
N GLN A 63 12.06 -13.81 -5.34
CA GLN A 63 11.87 -14.12 -3.91
C GLN A 63 12.15 -12.93 -2.97
N GLY A 64 12.92 -11.95 -3.41
CA GLY A 64 13.29 -10.76 -2.63
C GLY A 64 12.59 -9.48 -3.04
N SER A 65 11.70 -9.54 -4.03
CA SER A 65 11.19 -8.32 -4.67
C SER A 65 10.41 -7.41 -3.71
N ALA A 66 9.52 -7.92 -2.87
CA ALA A 66 8.81 -7.08 -1.90
C ALA A 66 9.76 -6.42 -0.89
N THR A 67 10.78 -7.14 -0.43
CA THR A 67 11.79 -6.56 0.47
C THR A 67 12.59 -5.47 -0.23
N TRP A 68 12.95 -5.69 -1.50
CA TRP A 68 13.64 -4.69 -2.30
C TRP A 68 12.79 -3.43 -2.47
N PHE A 69 11.52 -3.57 -2.83
CA PHE A 69 10.61 -2.44 -2.98
C PHE A 69 10.33 -1.71 -1.66
N LEU A 70 10.28 -2.44 -0.53
CA LEU A 70 10.12 -1.80 0.79
C LEU A 70 11.36 -0.98 1.16
N GLN A 71 12.57 -1.47 0.85
CA GLN A 71 13.82 -0.74 1.05
C GLN A 71 13.93 0.48 0.14
N ASP A 72 13.52 0.32 -1.12
CA ASP A 72 13.49 1.42 -2.11
C ASP A 72 12.52 2.52 -1.65
N LEU A 73 11.34 2.11 -1.20
CA LEU A 73 10.35 3.00 -0.59
C LEU A 73 10.91 3.78 0.61
N ALA A 74 11.61 3.10 1.51
CA ALA A 74 12.23 3.73 2.68
C ALA A 74 13.30 4.75 2.27
N ARG A 75 14.07 4.44 1.21
CA ARG A 75 15.08 5.35 0.65
C ARG A 75 14.45 6.59 0.04
N ASP A 76 13.40 6.43 -0.76
CA ASP A 76 12.68 7.54 -1.40
C ASP A 76 12.04 8.49 -0.38
N GLN A 77 11.79 7.99 0.82
CA GLN A 77 11.17 8.73 1.93
C GLN A 77 12.17 9.22 2.98
N ASP A 78 13.46 9.15 2.70
CA ASP A 78 14.52 9.49 3.65
C ASP A 78 14.42 8.71 5.00
N ALA A 79 13.79 7.53 4.99
CA ALA A 79 13.52 6.68 6.15
C ALA A 79 14.41 5.43 6.23
N GLU A 80 15.39 5.29 5.33
CA GLU A 80 16.28 4.10 5.26
C GLU A 80 16.98 3.82 6.59
N GLY A 81 17.39 4.87 7.31
CA GLY A 81 18.07 4.74 8.60
C GLY A 81 17.19 4.30 9.77
N THR A 82 15.89 4.39 9.62
CA THR A 82 14.89 4.04 10.67
C THR A 82 14.07 2.80 10.30
N MET A 83 14.19 2.33 9.06
CA MET A 83 13.42 1.18 8.58
C MET A 83 13.90 -0.12 9.22
N VAL A 84 12.98 -0.84 9.85
CA VAL A 84 13.18 -2.16 10.43
C VAL A 84 12.28 -3.15 9.70
N LEU A 85 12.89 -4.09 8.95
CA LEU A 85 12.15 -5.21 8.34
C LEU A 85 11.77 -6.20 9.43
N GLU A 86 10.46 -6.50 9.56
CA GLU A 86 9.95 -7.44 10.56
C GLU A 86 9.77 -8.85 9.98
N GLN A 87 9.21 -8.94 8.78
CA GLN A 87 8.89 -10.22 8.15
C GLN A 87 8.84 -10.10 6.63
N SER A 88 9.16 -11.18 5.94
CA SER A 88 8.94 -11.34 4.50
C SER A 88 8.45 -12.75 4.17
N GLY A 89 7.75 -12.89 3.04
CA GLY A 89 7.20 -14.16 2.59
C GLY A 89 7.07 -14.24 1.07
N VAL A 90 6.97 -15.46 0.55
CA VAL A 90 6.76 -15.75 -0.88
C VAL A 90 5.65 -16.77 -1.02
N PHE A 91 4.72 -16.55 -1.93
CA PHE A 91 3.72 -17.56 -2.32
C PHE A 91 3.33 -17.42 -3.79
N GLN A 92 2.83 -18.50 -4.38
CA GLN A 92 2.29 -18.50 -5.74
C GLN A 92 0.77 -18.36 -5.67
N ALA A 93 0.21 -17.58 -6.59
CA ALA A 93 -1.22 -17.41 -6.74
C ALA A 93 -1.66 -18.04 -8.06
N ASP A 94 -2.14 -19.27 -8.00
CA ASP A 94 -2.58 -20.01 -9.20
C ASP A 94 -3.79 -19.35 -9.89
N GLY A 95 -4.58 -18.57 -9.15
CA GLY A 95 -5.72 -17.80 -9.67
C GLY A 95 -5.35 -16.46 -10.31
N LEU A 96 -4.11 -16.03 -10.20
CA LEU A 96 -3.60 -14.78 -10.77
C LEU A 96 -2.45 -15.10 -11.73
N GLY A 97 -2.72 -15.05 -13.01
CA GLY A 97 -1.72 -15.33 -14.03
C GLY A 97 -2.25 -15.02 -15.42
N PHE A 98 -1.34 -14.83 -16.36
CA PHE A 98 -1.65 -14.61 -17.75
C PHE A 98 -1.13 -15.79 -18.60
N ARG A 99 -1.97 -16.32 -19.51
CA ARG A 99 -1.62 -17.43 -20.43
C ARG A 99 -1.00 -18.66 -19.74
N GLY A 100 -1.41 -18.96 -18.50
CA GLY A 100 -0.96 -20.15 -17.76
C GLY A 100 0.30 -19.96 -16.92
N THR A 101 0.90 -18.76 -16.93
CA THR A 101 2.01 -18.43 -16.02
C THR A 101 1.45 -17.83 -14.72
N PRO A 102 1.59 -18.48 -13.56
CA PRO A 102 1.09 -17.96 -12.30
C PRO A 102 1.91 -16.73 -11.86
N ALA A 103 1.26 -15.79 -11.21
CA ALA A 103 1.95 -14.67 -10.58
C ALA A 103 2.75 -15.13 -9.36
N ILE A 104 3.92 -14.54 -9.18
CA ILE A 104 4.70 -14.69 -7.96
C ILE A 104 4.34 -13.53 -7.04
N ILE A 105 3.85 -13.82 -5.85
CA ILE A 105 3.52 -12.82 -4.84
C ILE A 105 4.55 -12.89 -3.72
N THR A 106 5.18 -11.75 -3.45
CA THR A 106 6.05 -11.59 -2.29
C THR A 106 5.47 -10.52 -1.38
N THR A 107 5.70 -10.66 -0.09
CA THR A 107 5.26 -9.70 0.93
C THR A 107 6.42 -9.31 1.83
N ALA A 108 6.43 -8.08 2.29
CA ALA A 108 7.35 -7.57 3.29
C ALA A 108 6.62 -6.63 4.25
N PHE A 109 6.93 -6.72 5.54
CA PHE A 109 6.40 -5.86 6.59
C PHE A 109 7.54 -5.20 7.31
N GLY A 110 7.39 -3.92 7.61
CA GLY A 110 8.41 -3.20 8.36
C GLY A 110 7.83 -1.99 9.07
N GLN A 111 8.64 -1.39 9.93
CA GLN A 111 8.34 -0.11 10.57
C GLN A 111 9.37 0.91 10.11
N MET A 112 8.95 2.17 9.99
CA MET A 112 9.85 3.28 9.68
C MET A 112 9.31 4.59 10.25
N GLU A 113 10.21 5.55 10.43
CA GLU A 113 9.85 6.91 10.83
C GLU A 113 9.63 7.76 9.59
N LEU A 114 8.49 8.45 9.54
CA LEU A 114 8.09 9.20 8.36
C LEU A 114 7.61 10.59 8.76
N ASP A 115 8.05 11.60 8.02
CA ASP A 115 7.74 13.03 8.28
C ASP A 115 6.24 13.33 8.15
N GLN A 116 5.50 12.53 7.36
CA GLN A 116 4.06 12.65 7.14
C GLN A 116 3.48 11.29 6.78
N THR A 117 2.16 11.15 6.93
CA THR A 117 1.45 10.00 6.37
C THR A 117 1.59 9.96 4.85
N ASN A 118 2.14 8.88 4.37
CA ASN A 118 2.87 8.80 3.11
C ASN A 118 2.07 8.77 1.82
N TYR A 119 0.75 8.73 1.86
CA TYR A 119 -0.01 8.93 0.65
C TYR A 119 0.24 10.34 0.05
N THR A 120 0.60 11.32 0.88
CA THR A 120 0.89 12.70 0.43
C THR A 120 2.25 12.82 -0.26
N ILE A 121 3.25 12.02 0.13
CA ILE A 121 4.63 12.12 -0.39
C ILE A 121 4.75 11.45 -1.77
N ARG A 122 4.18 10.26 -1.96
CA ARG A 122 4.18 9.58 -3.28
C ARG A 122 3.45 10.37 -4.37
N LEU A 123 2.51 11.23 -3.99
CA LEU A 123 1.78 12.09 -4.92
C LEU A 123 2.54 13.36 -5.33
N GLY A 124 3.81 13.51 -4.94
CA GLY A 124 4.63 14.67 -5.32
C GLY A 124 4.16 16.00 -4.71
N ILE A 125 3.24 15.98 -3.74
CA ILE A 125 2.77 17.16 -3.03
C ILE A 125 3.72 17.44 -1.86
N SER A 126 4.91 17.90 -2.18
CA SER A 126 5.87 18.40 -1.20
C SER A 126 5.36 19.72 -0.62
N LYS A 127 4.58 19.66 0.43
CA LYS A 127 4.50 20.78 1.37
C LYS A 127 5.69 20.66 2.30
N GLY A 128 6.54 21.67 2.33
CA GLY A 128 7.83 21.80 2.97
C GLY A 128 8.16 20.75 4.04
N ARG A 129 9.36 20.18 3.96
CA ARG A 129 9.91 19.25 4.96
C ARG A 129 9.62 19.80 6.37
N GLN A 130 8.70 19.16 7.07
CA GLN A 130 8.69 19.25 8.53
C GLN A 130 9.97 18.56 8.97
N GLY A 131 10.78 19.18 9.81
CA GLY A 131 12.05 18.62 10.22
C GLY A 131 11.89 17.27 10.93
N ARG A 132 12.99 16.54 11.14
CA ARG A 132 13.03 15.23 11.82
C ARG A 132 12.30 15.17 13.16
N ASP A 133 12.00 16.32 13.74
CA ASP A 133 11.30 16.44 15.03
C ASP A 133 9.78 16.18 14.95
N ALA A 134 9.22 15.99 13.73
CA ALA A 134 7.78 15.79 13.51
C ALA A 134 7.45 14.40 12.91
N GLN A 135 8.38 13.43 12.98
CA GLN A 135 8.21 12.11 12.37
C GLN A 135 7.23 11.22 13.15
N ASN A 136 6.35 10.54 12.42
CA ASN A 136 5.47 9.50 12.93
C ASN A 136 6.17 8.14 12.81
N ILE A 137 5.87 7.20 13.71
CA ILE A 137 6.23 5.79 13.52
C ILE A 137 5.07 5.12 12.79
N VAL A 138 5.38 4.54 11.63
CA VAL A 138 4.39 3.94 10.74
C VAL A 138 4.78 2.50 10.43
N LYS A 139 3.84 1.58 10.53
CA LYS A 139 3.97 0.22 10.01
C LYS A 139 3.58 0.20 8.55
N VAL A 140 4.42 -0.43 7.73
CA VAL A 140 4.22 -0.55 6.30
C VAL A 140 4.12 -2.01 5.92
N TYR A 141 3.07 -2.34 5.19
CA TYR A 141 2.82 -3.64 4.57
C TYR A 141 2.98 -3.47 3.07
N LEU A 142 3.80 -4.29 2.43
CA LEU A 142 4.01 -4.22 0.99
C LEU A 142 3.90 -5.62 0.38
N ALA A 143 3.08 -5.75 -0.65
CA ALA A 143 3.05 -6.91 -1.53
C ALA A 143 3.51 -6.49 -2.93
N ASN A 144 4.36 -7.32 -3.55
CA ASN A 144 4.69 -7.24 -4.94
C ASN A 144 4.13 -8.46 -5.67
N LEU A 145 3.27 -8.22 -6.66
CA LEU A 145 2.69 -9.21 -7.54
C LEU A 145 3.41 -9.11 -8.88
N ARG A 146 4.29 -10.07 -9.18
CA ARG A 146 5.10 -10.07 -10.42
C ARG A 146 4.34 -10.72 -11.55
N LEU A 147 3.92 -9.93 -12.53
CA LEU A 147 3.21 -10.35 -13.73
C LEU A 147 4.19 -10.38 -14.91
N LYS A 148 5.07 -11.39 -14.93
CA LYS A 148 6.21 -11.46 -15.84
C LYS A 148 5.81 -11.43 -17.33
N ASP A 149 4.73 -12.14 -17.70
CA ASP A 149 4.29 -12.25 -19.09
C ASP A 149 3.76 -10.93 -19.67
N VAL A 150 3.43 -9.98 -18.81
CA VAL A 150 3.01 -8.62 -19.20
C VAL A 150 4.01 -7.55 -18.77
N GLY A 151 5.19 -7.95 -18.28
CA GLY A 151 6.28 -7.04 -17.94
C GLY A 151 5.95 -6.05 -16.83
N THR A 152 5.11 -6.43 -15.84
CA THR A 152 4.60 -5.53 -14.82
C THR A 152 4.85 -6.07 -13.41
N ASP A 153 5.29 -5.20 -12.51
CA ASP A 153 5.23 -5.36 -11.07
C ASP A 153 4.02 -4.57 -10.54
N VAL A 154 3.09 -5.23 -9.85
CA VAL A 154 2.00 -4.57 -9.13
C VAL A 154 2.40 -4.46 -7.67
N LEU A 155 2.40 -3.26 -7.11
CA LEU A 155 2.59 -3.05 -5.69
C LEU A 155 1.26 -2.77 -5.01
N ILE A 156 1.04 -3.42 -3.87
CA ILE A 156 -0.02 -3.10 -2.94
C ILE A 156 0.66 -2.70 -1.64
N THR A 157 0.54 -1.43 -1.27
CA THR A 157 1.20 -0.88 -0.08
C THR A 157 0.16 -0.36 0.90
N ALA A 158 0.26 -0.76 2.16
CA ALA A 158 -0.61 -0.28 3.22
C ALA A 158 0.22 0.40 4.32
N TYR A 159 -0.29 1.51 4.83
CA TYR A 159 0.34 2.29 5.90
C TYR A 159 -0.59 2.35 7.11
N GLU A 160 -0.03 2.01 8.28
CA GLU A 160 -0.71 2.02 9.56
C GLU A 160 0.10 2.87 10.55
N PRO A 161 -0.37 4.07 10.94
CA PRO A 161 0.30 4.84 11.98
C PRO A 161 0.31 4.09 13.30
N MET A 162 1.48 4.04 13.96
CA MET A 162 1.67 3.42 15.26
C MET A 162 1.82 4.47 16.37
N LEU A 163 2.65 5.48 16.11
CA LEU A 163 2.86 6.61 17.01
C LEU A 163 2.80 7.90 16.20
N ILE A 164 1.91 8.80 16.59
CA ILE A 164 1.67 10.08 15.92
C ILE A 164 2.35 11.18 16.73
N ASN A 165 3.31 11.83 16.09
CA ASN A 165 4.05 12.93 16.68
C ASN A 165 3.13 14.16 16.85
N PRO A 166 3.15 14.84 18.01
CA PRO A 166 2.32 16.02 18.24
C PRO A 166 2.55 17.17 17.25
N LEU A 167 3.72 17.22 16.62
CA LEU A 167 4.10 18.24 15.64
C LEU A 167 3.76 17.83 14.19
N SER A 168 3.27 16.62 13.98
CA SER A 168 2.89 16.14 12.64
C SER A 168 1.52 16.67 12.21
N GLU A 169 1.28 16.78 10.88
CA GLU A 169 -0.03 17.13 10.34
C GLU A 169 -1.10 16.08 10.72
N SER A 170 -0.73 14.81 10.83
CA SER A 170 -1.60 13.72 11.26
C SER A 170 -2.22 13.97 12.65
N ALA A 171 -1.47 14.60 13.55
CA ALA A 171 -1.95 14.90 14.89
C ALA A 171 -3.19 15.83 14.92
N ALA A 172 -3.32 16.70 13.92
CA ALA A 172 -4.49 17.57 13.79
C ALA A 172 -5.75 16.78 13.35
N ALA A 173 -5.58 15.68 12.62
CA ALA A 173 -6.69 14.87 12.09
C ALA A 173 -7.12 13.77 13.07
N VAL A 174 -6.17 13.04 13.67
CA VAL A 174 -6.45 11.82 14.45
C VAL A 174 -5.93 11.86 15.89
N GLY A 175 -5.31 12.97 16.31
CA GLY A 175 -4.71 13.13 17.63
C GLY A 175 -3.28 12.62 17.72
N ALA A 176 -2.52 13.09 18.71
CA ALA A 176 -1.14 12.71 18.95
C ALA A 176 -1.03 11.53 19.92
N GLY A 177 0.08 10.79 19.86
CA GLY A 177 0.40 9.67 20.73
C GLY A 177 0.23 8.31 20.05
N TRP A 178 0.13 7.26 20.84
CA TRP A 178 -0.08 5.91 20.31
C TRP A 178 -1.43 5.80 19.62
N ALA A 179 -1.41 5.30 18.38
CA ALA A 179 -2.64 5.07 17.64
C ALA A 179 -3.52 4.01 18.32
N VAL A 180 -4.81 4.26 18.37
CA VAL A 180 -5.76 3.31 18.96
C VAL A 180 -5.90 2.10 18.00
N PRO A 181 -5.71 0.86 18.49
CA PRO A 181 -5.89 -0.32 17.65
C PRO A 181 -7.27 -0.35 16.97
N ALA A 182 -7.31 -0.74 15.69
CA ALA A 182 -8.55 -0.78 14.91
C ALA A 182 -9.65 -1.63 15.57
N SER A 183 -9.27 -2.76 16.17
CA SER A 183 -10.15 -3.68 16.89
C SER A 183 -10.90 -3.02 18.06
N ASN A 184 -10.31 -2.00 18.71
CA ASN A 184 -10.96 -1.29 19.80
C ASN A 184 -12.16 -0.43 19.32
N SER A 185 -12.17 -0.09 18.02
CA SER A 185 -13.27 0.65 17.39
C SER A 185 -14.22 -0.27 16.59
N GLY A 186 -14.05 -1.59 16.69
CA GLY A 186 -14.81 -2.57 15.91
C GLY A 186 -14.42 -2.61 14.44
N ASN A 187 -13.27 -2.04 14.09
CA ASN A 187 -12.72 -2.07 12.74
C ASN A 187 -11.71 -3.21 12.58
N MET A 188 -11.53 -3.66 11.35
CA MET A 188 -10.54 -4.68 11.05
C MET A 188 -9.12 -4.14 11.11
N PRO A 189 -8.16 -4.87 11.73
CA PRO A 189 -6.75 -4.50 11.75
C PRO A 189 -6.18 -4.36 10.34
N MET A 190 -5.24 -3.43 10.15
CA MET A 190 -4.65 -3.13 8.84
C MET A 190 -3.99 -4.35 8.19
N ALA A 191 -3.40 -5.24 8.98
CA ALA A 191 -2.85 -6.51 8.48
C ALA A 191 -3.91 -7.40 7.77
N GLU A 192 -5.14 -7.46 8.31
CA GLU A 192 -6.22 -8.23 7.70
C GLU A 192 -6.82 -7.51 6.48
N VAL A 193 -6.90 -6.16 6.52
CA VAL A 193 -7.27 -5.34 5.36
C VAL A 193 -6.30 -5.58 4.21
N PHE A 194 -5.00 -5.47 4.47
CA PHE A 194 -3.94 -5.71 3.50
C PHE A 194 -4.01 -7.13 2.93
N LYS A 195 -4.13 -8.15 3.80
CA LYS A 195 -4.27 -9.54 3.39
C LYS A 195 -5.48 -9.74 2.47
N SER A 196 -6.64 -9.15 2.81
CA SER A 196 -7.83 -9.21 1.96
C SER A 196 -7.59 -8.55 0.60
N ALA A 197 -6.96 -7.37 0.58
CA ALA A 197 -6.64 -6.66 -0.65
C ALA A 197 -5.73 -7.47 -1.57
N VAL A 198 -4.73 -8.16 -1.03
CA VAL A 198 -3.79 -9.00 -1.80
C VAL A 198 -4.47 -10.29 -2.28
N THR A 199 -5.17 -11.01 -1.39
CA THR A 199 -5.74 -12.32 -1.72
C THR A 199 -6.94 -12.24 -2.67
N ASN A 200 -7.66 -11.12 -2.68
CA ASN A 200 -8.80 -10.89 -3.57
C ASN A 200 -8.44 -9.98 -4.76
N PHE A 201 -7.17 -9.72 -4.99
CA PHE A 201 -6.72 -9.01 -6.18
C PHE A 201 -6.94 -9.86 -7.42
N LYS A 202 -7.60 -9.28 -8.43
CA LYS A 202 -7.92 -9.98 -9.67
C LYS A 202 -7.84 -9.04 -10.85
N VAL A 203 -7.22 -9.49 -11.94
CA VAL A 203 -7.21 -8.81 -13.23
C VAL A 203 -8.39 -9.30 -14.06
N ASN A 204 -9.27 -8.38 -14.44
CA ASN A 204 -10.42 -8.62 -15.33
C ASN A 204 -10.09 -8.30 -16.79
N ASP A 205 -9.26 -7.28 -17.02
CA ASP A 205 -8.84 -6.86 -18.35
C ASP A 205 -7.31 -6.74 -18.43
N TRP A 206 -6.71 -7.70 -19.11
CA TRP A 206 -5.26 -7.72 -19.33
C TRP A 206 -4.79 -6.69 -20.37
N GLY A 207 -5.71 -6.07 -21.12
CA GLY A 207 -5.42 -4.95 -22.01
C GLY A 207 -4.85 -3.73 -21.28
N LEU A 208 -5.09 -3.60 -19.98
CA LEU A 208 -4.46 -2.58 -19.11
C LEU A 208 -2.93 -2.60 -19.19
N PHE A 209 -2.34 -3.79 -19.35
CA PHE A 209 -0.89 -4.00 -19.43
C PHE A 209 -0.36 -4.02 -20.86
N GLY A 210 -1.16 -3.58 -21.85
CA GLY A 210 -0.78 -3.64 -23.28
C GLY A 210 -0.78 -5.06 -23.86
N ALA A 211 -1.29 -6.05 -23.14
CA ALA A 211 -1.41 -7.41 -23.64
C ALA A 211 -2.56 -7.49 -24.66
N ALA A 212 -2.26 -7.97 -25.87
CA ALA A 212 -3.32 -8.28 -26.83
C ALA A 212 -4.19 -9.44 -26.30
N ALA A 213 -5.52 -9.28 -26.39
CA ALA A 213 -6.50 -10.27 -25.99
C ALA A 213 -6.32 -11.61 -26.72
#